data_64d2c1d403e28c264cdd0123568e388e
#
_entry.id   64d2c1d403e28c264cdd0123568e388e
#
_cell.length_a   1.000
_cell.length_b   1.000
_cell.length_c   1.000
_cell.angle_alpha   90.00
_cell.angle_beta   90.00
_cell.angle_gamma   90.00
#
_symmetry.space_group_name_H-M   'P 1'
#
loop_
_entity.id
_entity.type
_entity.pdbx_description
1 polymer ?
#
loop_
_entity_poly.entity_id
_entity_poly.type
_entity_poly.pdbx_seq_one_letter_code
_entity_poly.pdbx_strand_id
1 'polypeptide(L)'
;LHSIKARPKKINYAKRRRDPQYKAWLEQEEFNNQMSKAWLLLAQAEFHKADFLGSISTFNYIARHYAYDKDIVAQCQLWAARAYAEMGWLYEAEDVLSKVQEEDLSRKNAPLYAAVSADILMKTDRNNEAIPFIKIALPSEQRHGNQPRFQYVLGQLYQLQGDKKAARNAYEKVLKLQPDSEMDFNTRLQLAQLEASPMAAVTLLTKMAKQDKNKDRLDQIYGTLGDILLTQGDTTKALEYYAKGIEGSTKNGMNKATVLITAGDIYYQQRNYVNASPCYKEASQILTVQHDDYKRIQRRSETLDALVVEYSTVQLQDSLQQLATLSEEDQLKVVEKIIADLIKAEEEEAEKAALAAREAEQNSGPRSVNTSNM
;
A
#
# COMPACT_ATOMS: atom_id res chain seq x y z
N LEU A 1 -3.47 -15.46 -37.62
CA LEU A 1 -4.75 -15.78 -36.95
C LEU A 1 -5.97 -15.80 -37.89
N HIS A 2 -5.90 -15.23 -39.07
CA HIS A 2 -7.05 -15.14 -39.98
C HIS A 2 -7.37 -16.41 -40.82
N SER A 3 -6.75 -17.56 -40.58
CA SER A 3 -6.86 -18.71 -41.51
C SER A 3 -7.41 -19.98 -40.90
N ILE A 4 -8.28 -19.91 -39.94
CA ILE A 4 -8.71 -21.09 -39.16
C ILE A 4 -9.98 -21.71 -39.66
N LYS A 5 -10.79 -20.95 -40.38
CA LYS A 5 -11.92 -21.52 -41.10
C LYS A 5 -11.44 -22.29 -42.36
N ALA A 6 -11.90 -23.50 -42.57
CA ALA A 6 -11.58 -24.24 -43.78
C ALA A 6 -11.99 -23.42 -45.00
N ARG A 7 -11.02 -22.98 -45.81
CA ARG A 7 -11.30 -22.18 -46.99
C ARG A 7 -11.99 -23.03 -48.06
N PRO A 8 -13.05 -22.54 -48.71
CA PRO A 8 -13.63 -23.21 -49.86
C PRO A 8 -12.59 -23.39 -50.95
N LYS A 9 -12.54 -24.57 -51.53
CA LYS A 9 -11.56 -24.91 -52.60
C LYS A 9 -11.66 -24.07 -53.87
N LYS A 10 -12.75 -23.33 -54.08
CA LYS A 10 -13.02 -22.50 -55.26
C LYS A 10 -13.52 -21.11 -54.90
N ILE A 11 -12.68 -20.29 -54.30
CA ILE A 11 -13.01 -18.87 -54.07
C ILE A 11 -12.46 -18.01 -55.20
N ASN A 12 -13.34 -17.27 -55.87
CA ASN A 12 -12.91 -16.23 -56.80
C ASN A 12 -12.47 -14.98 -56.02
N TYR A 13 -11.18 -14.82 -55.81
CA TYR A 13 -10.59 -13.71 -55.03
C TYR A 13 -10.85 -12.32 -55.64
N ALA A 14 -11.06 -12.23 -56.96
CA ALA A 14 -11.39 -10.96 -57.65
C ALA A 14 -12.81 -10.49 -57.36
N LYS A 15 -13.74 -11.39 -57.03
CA LYS A 15 -15.15 -11.08 -56.74
C LYS A 15 -15.55 -11.40 -55.31
N ARG A 16 -14.62 -11.38 -54.37
CA ARG A 16 -14.81 -11.79 -52.95
C ARG A 16 -16.12 -11.33 -52.32
N ARG A 17 -16.48 -10.05 -52.50
CA ARG A 17 -17.66 -9.45 -51.84
C ARG A 17 -19.00 -9.97 -52.43
N ARG A 18 -19.00 -10.52 -53.62
CA ARG A 18 -20.21 -11.01 -54.34
C ARG A 18 -20.27 -12.53 -54.42
N ASP A 19 -19.22 -13.24 -54.00
CA ASP A 19 -19.15 -14.69 -54.05
C ASP A 19 -19.99 -15.30 -52.92
N PRO A 20 -21.04 -16.09 -53.23
CA PRO A 20 -21.90 -16.70 -52.20
C PRO A 20 -21.12 -17.69 -51.33
N GLN A 21 -20.13 -18.41 -51.89
CA GLN A 21 -19.31 -19.35 -51.12
C GLN A 21 -18.40 -18.61 -50.09
N TYR A 22 -17.92 -17.45 -50.46
CA TYR A 22 -17.14 -16.63 -49.53
C TYR A 22 -17.98 -16.02 -48.40
N LYS A 23 -19.22 -15.60 -48.71
CA LYS A 23 -20.18 -15.15 -47.68
C LYS A 23 -20.54 -16.29 -46.74
N ALA A 24 -20.91 -17.45 -47.24
CA ALA A 24 -21.22 -18.63 -46.44
C ALA A 24 -20.00 -19.05 -45.56
N TRP A 25 -18.78 -18.92 -46.08
CA TRP A 25 -17.58 -19.17 -45.33
C TRP A 25 -17.33 -18.11 -44.23
N LEU A 26 -17.66 -16.86 -44.46
CA LEU A 26 -17.59 -15.81 -43.43
C LEU A 26 -18.59 -16.06 -42.29
N GLU A 27 -19.80 -16.52 -42.64
CA GLU A 27 -20.89 -16.83 -41.69
C GLU A 27 -20.69 -18.18 -40.97
N GLN A 28 -19.77 -19.02 -41.44
CA GLN A 28 -19.51 -20.31 -40.85
C GLN A 28 -18.85 -20.15 -39.47
N GLU A 29 -19.30 -20.94 -38.50
CA GLU A 29 -18.61 -21.05 -37.20
C GLU A 29 -17.16 -21.48 -37.38
N GLU A 30 -16.30 -21.01 -36.48
CA GLU A 30 -14.88 -21.35 -36.58
C GLU A 30 -14.64 -22.83 -36.39
N PHE A 31 -13.80 -23.38 -37.27
CA PHE A 31 -13.44 -24.80 -37.25
C PHE A 31 -12.75 -25.22 -35.92
N ASN A 32 -12.08 -24.27 -35.23
CA ASN A 32 -11.37 -24.53 -33.98
C ASN A 32 -11.98 -23.72 -32.85
N ASN A 33 -12.68 -24.38 -31.94
CA ASN A 33 -13.29 -23.77 -30.76
C ASN A 33 -12.27 -23.15 -29.73
N GLN A 34 -10.96 -23.31 -29.97
CA GLN A 34 -9.95 -22.71 -29.13
C GLN A 34 -9.57 -21.29 -29.56
N MET A 35 -10.05 -20.80 -30.70
CA MET A 35 -9.68 -19.49 -31.22
C MET A 35 -10.21 -18.34 -30.38
N SER A 36 -11.46 -18.43 -29.95
CA SER A 36 -12.03 -17.46 -29.04
C SER A 36 -11.20 -17.34 -27.74
N LYS A 37 -10.72 -18.48 -27.23
CA LYS A 37 -9.82 -18.50 -26.06
C LYS A 37 -8.44 -17.91 -26.35
N ALA A 38 -7.89 -18.18 -27.54
CA ALA A 38 -6.61 -17.62 -27.96
C ALA A 38 -6.67 -16.08 -28.10
N TRP A 39 -7.76 -15.58 -28.68
CA TRP A 39 -8.02 -14.15 -28.73
C TRP A 39 -8.21 -13.53 -27.35
N LEU A 40 -8.97 -14.21 -26.48
CA LEU A 40 -9.17 -13.77 -25.10
C LEU A 40 -7.85 -13.69 -24.35
N LEU A 41 -6.98 -14.70 -24.51
CA LEU A 41 -5.64 -14.71 -23.90
C LEU A 41 -4.76 -13.58 -24.43
N LEU A 42 -4.85 -13.25 -25.73
CA LEU A 42 -4.14 -12.10 -26.31
C LEU A 42 -4.58 -10.79 -25.65
N ALA A 43 -5.90 -10.55 -25.56
CA ALA A 43 -6.43 -9.35 -24.93
C ALA A 43 -6.06 -9.24 -23.42
N GLN A 44 -6.05 -10.38 -22.71
CA GLN A 44 -5.56 -10.43 -21.33
C GLN A 44 -4.05 -10.12 -21.24
N ALA A 45 -3.25 -10.60 -22.19
CA ALA A 45 -1.82 -10.29 -22.25
C ALA A 45 -1.58 -8.79 -22.53
N GLU A 46 -2.37 -8.17 -23.40
CA GLU A 46 -2.34 -6.71 -23.63
C GLU A 46 -2.69 -5.96 -22.33
N PHE A 47 -3.72 -6.37 -21.61
CA PHE A 47 -4.07 -5.82 -20.30
C PHE A 47 -2.91 -5.92 -19.31
N HIS A 48 -2.29 -7.08 -19.17
CA HIS A 48 -1.17 -7.29 -18.24
C HIS A 48 0.11 -6.57 -18.64
N LYS A 49 0.22 -6.11 -19.90
CA LYS A 49 1.27 -5.20 -20.37
C LYS A 49 0.94 -3.72 -20.09
N ALA A 50 -0.16 -3.44 -19.41
CA ALA A 50 -0.72 -2.11 -19.20
C ALA A 50 -1.15 -1.38 -20.50
N ASP A 51 -1.31 -2.11 -21.62
CA ASP A 51 -1.94 -1.59 -22.82
C ASP A 51 -3.48 -1.73 -22.70
N PHE A 52 -4.04 -0.91 -21.83
CA PHE A 52 -5.47 -0.99 -21.49
C PHE A 52 -6.37 -0.64 -22.69
N LEU A 53 -6.03 0.39 -23.46
CA LEU A 53 -6.82 0.78 -24.63
C LEU A 53 -6.75 -0.27 -25.75
N GLY A 54 -5.58 -0.85 -26.00
CA GLY A 54 -5.39 -1.96 -26.91
C GLY A 54 -6.22 -3.16 -26.47
N SER A 55 -6.14 -3.54 -25.19
CA SER A 55 -6.90 -4.65 -24.64
C SER A 55 -8.43 -4.47 -24.75
N ILE A 56 -8.95 -3.27 -24.46
CA ILE A 56 -10.38 -2.93 -24.63
C ILE A 56 -10.81 -3.09 -26.10
N SER A 57 -9.99 -2.60 -27.03
CA SER A 57 -10.26 -2.75 -28.46
C SER A 57 -10.35 -4.22 -28.87
N THR A 58 -9.41 -5.05 -28.39
CA THR A 58 -9.39 -6.48 -28.63
C THR A 58 -10.57 -7.20 -27.95
N PHE A 59 -10.92 -6.87 -26.71
CA PHE A 59 -12.11 -7.42 -26.03
C PHE A 59 -13.40 -7.08 -26.77
N ASN A 60 -13.56 -5.84 -27.25
CA ASN A 60 -14.71 -5.43 -28.02
C ASN A 60 -14.78 -6.15 -29.39
N TYR A 61 -13.63 -6.37 -30.03
CA TYR A 61 -13.59 -7.19 -31.25
C TYR A 61 -14.08 -8.62 -31.00
N ILE A 62 -13.58 -9.25 -29.92
CA ILE A 62 -13.98 -10.61 -29.55
C ILE A 62 -15.48 -10.68 -29.25
N ALA A 63 -16.00 -9.76 -28.45
CA ALA A 63 -17.41 -9.73 -28.07
C ALA A 63 -18.34 -9.61 -29.28
N ARG A 64 -17.94 -8.86 -30.32
CA ARG A 64 -18.69 -8.74 -31.58
C ARG A 64 -18.58 -9.98 -32.49
N HIS A 65 -17.36 -10.52 -32.56
CA HIS A 65 -17.08 -11.64 -33.45
C HIS A 65 -17.67 -12.96 -32.93
N TYR A 66 -17.67 -13.15 -31.61
CA TYR A 66 -18.18 -14.33 -30.91
C TYR A 66 -19.48 -14.03 -30.15
N ALA A 67 -20.33 -13.16 -30.70
CA ALA A 67 -21.59 -12.74 -30.06
C ALA A 67 -22.56 -13.91 -29.74
N TYR A 68 -22.39 -15.04 -30.38
CA TYR A 68 -23.15 -16.26 -30.12
C TYR A 68 -22.70 -16.98 -28.82
N ASP A 69 -21.49 -16.75 -28.35
CA ASP A 69 -20.95 -17.31 -27.10
C ASP A 69 -21.08 -16.31 -25.97
N LYS A 70 -22.18 -16.37 -25.24
CA LYS A 70 -22.49 -15.47 -24.13
C LYS A 70 -21.41 -15.48 -23.03
N ASP A 71 -20.77 -16.63 -22.80
CA ASP A 71 -19.73 -16.78 -21.78
C ASP A 71 -18.48 -15.97 -22.13
N ILE A 72 -18.07 -15.99 -23.38
CA ILE A 72 -16.96 -15.20 -23.90
C ILE A 72 -17.30 -13.73 -23.94
N VAL A 73 -18.52 -13.37 -24.35
CA VAL A 73 -18.96 -11.96 -24.33
C VAL A 73 -18.92 -11.39 -22.92
N ALA A 74 -19.47 -12.12 -21.94
CA ALA A 74 -19.40 -11.71 -20.53
C ALA A 74 -17.96 -11.53 -20.03
N GLN A 75 -17.07 -12.49 -20.35
CA GLN A 75 -15.64 -12.37 -20.00
C GLN A 75 -15.01 -11.11 -20.61
N CYS A 76 -15.28 -10.83 -21.89
CA CYS A 76 -14.76 -9.65 -22.56
C CYS A 76 -15.25 -8.34 -21.92
N GLN A 77 -16.53 -8.29 -21.56
CA GLN A 77 -17.11 -7.13 -20.87
C GLN A 77 -16.48 -6.94 -19.48
N LEU A 78 -16.31 -8.00 -18.70
CA LEU A 78 -15.69 -7.94 -17.39
C LEU A 78 -14.23 -7.46 -17.44
N TRP A 79 -13.45 -7.98 -18.39
CA TRP A 79 -12.07 -7.53 -18.56
C TRP A 79 -11.98 -6.10 -19.11
N ALA A 80 -12.91 -5.69 -19.98
CA ALA A 80 -12.97 -4.30 -20.46
C ALA A 80 -13.35 -3.34 -19.32
N ALA A 81 -14.33 -3.69 -18.48
CA ALA A 81 -14.68 -2.92 -17.28
C ALA A 81 -13.48 -2.77 -16.34
N ARG A 82 -12.73 -3.85 -16.13
CA ARG A 82 -11.50 -3.84 -15.34
C ARG A 82 -10.44 -2.92 -15.95
N ALA A 83 -10.26 -2.95 -17.28
CA ALA A 83 -9.29 -2.10 -17.95
C ALA A 83 -9.67 -0.60 -17.84
N TYR A 84 -10.95 -0.25 -17.95
CA TYR A 84 -11.42 1.11 -17.66
C TYR A 84 -11.15 1.51 -16.22
N ALA A 85 -11.41 0.63 -15.26
CA ALA A 85 -11.15 0.89 -13.84
C ALA A 85 -9.66 1.10 -13.52
N GLU A 86 -8.74 0.39 -14.21
CA GLU A 86 -7.29 0.61 -14.07
C GLU A 86 -6.83 1.97 -14.64
N MET A 87 -7.53 2.50 -15.65
CA MET A 87 -7.29 3.84 -16.19
C MET A 87 -7.94 4.96 -15.35
N GLY A 88 -8.70 4.62 -14.30
CA GLY A 88 -9.48 5.59 -13.53
C GLY A 88 -10.76 6.08 -14.22
N TRP A 89 -11.16 5.44 -15.33
CA TRP A 89 -12.39 5.75 -16.07
C TRP A 89 -13.56 4.99 -15.43
N LEU A 90 -13.92 5.42 -14.23
CA LEU A 90 -14.83 4.65 -13.37
C LEU A 90 -16.26 4.63 -13.90
N TYR A 91 -16.70 5.72 -14.55
CA TYR A 91 -18.03 5.79 -15.19
C TYR A 91 -18.15 4.78 -16.33
N GLU A 92 -17.16 4.71 -17.20
CA GLU A 92 -17.12 3.75 -18.31
C GLU A 92 -17.02 2.31 -17.80
N ALA A 93 -16.27 2.11 -16.70
CA ALA A 93 -16.18 0.80 -16.07
C ALA A 93 -17.53 0.32 -15.54
N GLU A 94 -18.29 1.19 -14.87
CA GLU A 94 -19.65 0.89 -14.38
C GLU A 94 -20.64 0.69 -15.52
N ASP A 95 -20.58 1.51 -16.56
CA ASP A 95 -21.45 1.36 -17.75
C ASP A 95 -21.25 0.00 -18.45
N VAL A 96 -20.00 -0.42 -18.62
CA VAL A 96 -19.70 -1.72 -19.20
C VAL A 96 -20.11 -2.86 -18.27
N LEU A 97 -19.87 -2.74 -16.96
CA LEU A 97 -20.24 -3.74 -15.97
C LEU A 97 -21.78 -3.93 -15.91
N SER A 98 -22.54 -2.83 -16.01
CA SER A 98 -24.01 -2.85 -15.96
C SER A 98 -24.67 -3.61 -17.14
N LYS A 99 -23.93 -3.79 -18.24
CA LYS A 99 -24.38 -4.54 -19.42
C LYS A 99 -24.23 -6.06 -19.24
N VAL A 100 -23.50 -6.49 -18.23
CA VAL A 100 -23.34 -7.90 -17.90
C VAL A 100 -24.57 -8.36 -17.11
N GLN A 101 -25.38 -9.24 -17.72
CA GLN A 101 -26.54 -9.81 -17.04
C GLN A 101 -26.08 -10.94 -16.12
N GLU A 102 -26.42 -10.89 -14.84
CA GLU A 102 -26.04 -11.92 -13.85
C GLU A 102 -26.59 -13.31 -14.25
N GLU A 103 -27.74 -13.35 -14.92
CA GLU A 103 -28.39 -14.56 -15.40
C GLU A 103 -27.60 -15.27 -16.52
N ASP A 104 -26.81 -14.50 -17.29
CA ASP A 104 -25.94 -15.00 -18.35
C ASP A 104 -24.56 -15.43 -17.85
N LEU A 105 -24.27 -15.22 -16.56
CA LEU A 105 -22.99 -15.59 -15.97
C LEU A 105 -22.87 -17.09 -15.73
N SER A 106 -21.90 -17.71 -16.36
CA SER A 106 -21.51 -19.07 -16.01
C SER A 106 -20.92 -19.13 -14.58
N ARG A 107 -20.95 -20.32 -13.99
CA ARG A 107 -20.28 -20.57 -12.70
C ARG A 107 -18.78 -20.20 -12.70
N LYS A 108 -18.15 -20.10 -13.88
CA LYS A 108 -16.76 -19.70 -14.04
C LYS A 108 -16.59 -18.17 -13.98
N ASN A 109 -17.55 -17.45 -14.53
CA ASN A 109 -17.49 -16.00 -14.67
C ASN A 109 -18.07 -15.26 -13.46
N ALA A 110 -18.94 -15.89 -12.67
CA ALA A 110 -19.51 -15.28 -11.47
C ALA A 110 -18.45 -14.78 -10.47
N PRO A 111 -17.35 -15.53 -10.17
CA PRO A 111 -16.28 -15.00 -9.33
C PRO A 111 -15.52 -13.82 -9.94
N LEU A 112 -15.30 -13.85 -11.27
CA LEU A 112 -14.66 -12.73 -11.98
C LEU A 112 -15.54 -11.48 -11.93
N TYR A 113 -16.86 -11.64 -12.18
CA TYR A 113 -17.82 -10.56 -12.03
C TYR A 113 -17.77 -9.96 -10.62
N ALA A 114 -17.81 -10.81 -9.60
CA ALA A 114 -17.75 -10.37 -8.22
C ALA A 114 -16.43 -9.64 -7.90
N ALA A 115 -15.28 -10.13 -8.39
CA ALA A 115 -14.00 -9.47 -8.19
C ALA A 115 -13.93 -8.09 -8.86
N VAL A 116 -14.43 -7.98 -10.10
CA VAL A 116 -14.46 -6.70 -10.85
C VAL A 116 -15.44 -5.73 -10.23
N SER A 117 -16.63 -6.19 -9.80
CA SER A 117 -17.61 -5.36 -9.10
C SER A 117 -17.04 -4.81 -7.79
N ALA A 118 -16.37 -5.65 -7.01
CA ALA A 118 -15.73 -5.22 -5.77
C ALA A 118 -14.64 -4.17 -6.02
N ASP A 119 -13.79 -4.36 -7.05
CA ASP A 119 -12.73 -3.42 -7.39
C ASP A 119 -13.29 -2.04 -7.78
N ILE A 120 -14.31 -2.01 -8.64
CA ILE A 120 -14.97 -0.76 -9.05
C ILE A 120 -15.65 -0.08 -7.86
N LEU A 121 -16.34 -0.84 -7.00
CA LEU A 121 -16.99 -0.31 -5.81
C LEU A 121 -15.98 0.28 -4.82
N MET A 122 -14.83 -0.35 -4.63
CA MET A 122 -13.75 0.19 -3.80
C MET A 122 -13.14 1.46 -4.40
N LYS A 123 -12.93 1.50 -5.72
CA LYS A 123 -12.41 2.69 -6.43
C LYS A 123 -13.40 3.86 -6.46
N THR A 124 -14.68 3.60 -6.24
CA THR A 124 -15.75 4.61 -6.10
C THR A 124 -16.15 4.88 -4.65
N ASP A 125 -15.31 4.50 -3.68
CA ASP A 125 -15.52 4.67 -2.23
C ASP A 125 -16.79 3.99 -1.66
N ARG A 126 -17.44 3.12 -2.42
CA ARG A 126 -18.60 2.32 -1.98
C ARG A 126 -18.16 1.05 -1.28
N ASN A 127 -17.29 1.19 -0.29
CA ASN A 127 -16.59 0.11 0.38
C ASN A 127 -17.52 -0.93 1.04
N ASN A 128 -18.64 -0.49 1.61
CA ASN A 128 -19.60 -1.40 2.25
C ASN A 128 -20.28 -2.32 1.24
N GLU A 129 -20.55 -1.83 0.05
CA GLU A 129 -21.17 -2.60 -1.04
C GLU A 129 -20.19 -3.62 -1.65
N ALA A 130 -18.88 -3.38 -1.56
CA ALA A 130 -17.85 -4.29 -2.05
C ALA A 130 -17.75 -5.60 -1.23
N ILE A 131 -18.08 -5.57 0.06
CA ILE A 131 -17.93 -6.73 0.98
C ILE A 131 -18.62 -8.01 0.49
N PRO A 132 -19.90 -8.01 0.09
CA PRO A 132 -20.55 -9.22 -0.40
C PRO A 132 -19.89 -9.76 -1.67
N PHE A 133 -19.43 -8.89 -2.56
CA PHE A 133 -18.75 -9.30 -3.79
C PHE A 133 -17.39 -9.96 -3.50
N ILE A 134 -16.59 -9.40 -2.59
CA ILE A 134 -15.33 -10.05 -2.15
C ILE A 134 -15.61 -11.45 -1.58
N LYS A 135 -16.67 -11.62 -0.79
CA LYS A 135 -17.04 -12.94 -0.25
C LYS A 135 -17.43 -13.96 -1.34
N ILE A 136 -18.06 -13.50 -2.42
CA ILE A 136 -18.41 -14.37 -3.57
C ILE A 136 -17.15 -14.74 -4.37
N ALA A 137 -16.22 -13.81 -4.56
CA ALA A 137 -14.97 -14.03 -5.29
C ALA A 137 -13.98 -14.94 -4.53
N LEU A 138 -13.90 -14.80 -3.19
CA LEU A 138 -12.90 -15.42 -2.33
C LEU A 138 -12.71 -16.94 -2.53
N PRO A 139 -13.75 -17.77 -2.64
CA PRO A 139 -13.57 -19.23 -2.80
C PRO A 139 -12.88 -19.63 -4.12
N SER A 140 -13.02 -18.83 -5.18
CA SER A 140 -12.39 -19.11 -6.48
C SER A 140 -10.90 -18.79 -6.47
N GLU A 141 -10.48 -17.82 -5.67
CA GLU A 141 -9.11 -17.34 -5.57
C GLU A 141 -8.17 -18.34 -4.91
N GLN A 142 -8.71 -19.36 -4.25
CA GLN A 142 -7.91 -20.44 -3.68
C GLN A 142 -7.06 -21.15 -4.76
N ARG A 143 -7.59 -21.28 -5.98
CA ARG A 143 -6.89 -21.90 -7.10
C ARG A 143 -5.76 -21.06 -7.68
N HIS A 144 -5.84 -19.75 -7.51
CA HIS A 144 -4.90 -18.77 -8.06
C HIS A 144 -3.87 -18.24 -7.07
N GLY A 145 -3.90 -18.71 -5.80
CA GLY A 145 -2.99 -18.24 -4.75
C GLY A 145 -3.26 -16.82 -4.25
N ASN A 146 -4.35 -16.19 -4.72
CA ASN A 146 -4.70 -14.82 -4.32
C ASN A 146 -5.60 -14.75 -3.08
N GLN A 147 -6.02 -15.89 -2.57
CA GLN A 147 -6.93 -15.95 -1.42
C GLN A 147 -6.46 -15.11 -0.21
N PRO A 148 -5.15 -15.11 0.17
CA PRO A 148 -4.68 -14.24 1.25
C PRO A 148 -4.92 -12.76 0.97
N ARG A 149 -4.73 -12.30 -0.28
CA ARG A 149 -4.95 -10.90 -0.67
C ARG A 149 -6.41 -10.48 -0.55
N PHE A 150 -7.32 -11.31 -1.08
CA PHE A 150 -8.76 -11.06 -0.96
C PHE A 150 -9.22 -11.06 0.49
N GLN A 151 -8.69 -11.98 1.30
CA GLN A 151 -8.99 -12.03 2.73
C GLN A 151 -8.44 -10.83 3.48
N TYR A 152 -7.27 -10.31 3.07
CA TYR A 152 -6.67 -9.09 3.62
C TYR A 152 -7.53 -7.86 3.30
N VAL A 153 -7.92 -7.69 2.01
CA VAL A 153 -8.83 -6.62 1.59
C VAL A 153 -10.15 -6.68 2.35
N LEU A 154 -10.71 -7.89 2.56
CA LEU A 154 -11.91 -8.05 3.37
C LEU A 154 -11.72 -7.56 4.80
N GLY A 155 -10.54 -7.80 5.39
CA GLY A 155 -10.16 -7.25 6.70
C GLY A 155 -10.14 -5.73 6.71
N GLN A 156 -9.55 -5.10 5.70
CA GLN A 156 -9.53 -3.64 5.55
C GLN A 156 -10.94 -3.05 5.39
N LEU A 157 -11.78 -3.67 4.57
CA LEU A 157 -13.16 -3.22 4.37
C LEU A 157 -13.99 -3.29 5.67
N TYR A 158 -13.85 -4.35 6.45
CA TYR A 158 -14.49 -4.42 7.77
C TYR A 158 -13.94 -3.39 8.76
N GLN A 159 -12.64 -3.10 8.68
CA GLN A 159 -12.03 -2.07 9.52
C GLN A 159 -12.57 -0.68 9.18
N LEU A 160 -12.71 -0.36 7.88
CA LEU A 160 -13.36 0.88 7.41
C LEU A 160 -14.83 0.96 7.85
N GLN A 161 -15.54 -0.16 7.85
CA GLN A 161 -16.93 -0.25 8.34
C GLN A 161 -17.03 -0.11 9.89
N GLY A 162 -15.91 -0.21 10.61
CA GLY A 162 -15.87 -0.18 12.07
C GLY A 162 -16.14 -1.53 12.74
N ASP A 163 -16.34 -2.61 11.98
CA ASP A 163 -16.50 -3.96 12.54
C ASP A 163 -15.13 -4.58 12.86
N LYS A 164 -14.60 -4.18 14.01
CA LYS A 164 -13.31 -4.66 14.51
C LYS A 164 -13.25 -6.18 14.68
N LYS A 165 -14.37 -6.82 15.02
CA LYS A 165 -14.45 -8.28 15.23
C LYS A 165 -14.34 -9.03 13.90
N ALA A 166 -15.08 -8.61 12.89
CA ALA A 166 -15.02 -9.18 11.56
C ALA A 166 -13.65 -8.92 10.90
N ALA A 167 -13.09 -7.72 11.06
CA ALA A 167 -11.75 -7.36 10.58
C ALA A 167 -10.68 -8.28 11.18
N ARG A 168 -10.66 -8.46 12.51
CA ARG A 168 -9.75 -9.38 13.21
C ARG A 168 -9.85 -10.79 12.65
N ASN A 169 -11.07 -11.34 12.55
CA ASN A 169 -11.29 -12.68 12.01
C ASN A 169 -10.77 -12.83 10.57
N ALA A 170 -10.96 -11.80 9.75
CA ALA A 170 -10.44 -11.77 8.38
C ALA A 170 -8.90 -11.80 8.37
N TYR A 171 -8.23 -10.95 9.15
CA TYR A 171 -6.77 -10.94 9.23
C TYR A 171 -6.17 -12.22 9.84
N GLU A 172 -6.81 -12.82 10.85
CA GLU A 172 -6.38 -14.12 11.38
C GLU A 172 -6.46 -15.24 10.34
N LYS A 173 -7.45 -15.19 9.45
CA LYS A 173 -7.53 -16.12 8.31
C LYS A 173 -6.39 -15.90 7.31
N VAL A 174 -5.96 -14.65 7.06
CA VAL A 174 -4.79 -14.37 6.21
C VAL A 174 -3.58 -15.14 6.73
N LEU A 175 -3.27 -15.04 8.03
CA LEU A 175 -2.12 -15.73 8.64
C LEU A 175 -2.21 -17.26 8.52
N LYS A 176 -3.42 -17.83 8.59
CA LYS A 176 -3.65 -19.28 8.41
C LYS A 176 -3.41 -19.75 6.97
N LEU A 177 -3.51 -18.85 6.00
CA LEU A 177 -3.28 -19.14 4.58
C LEU A 177 -1.80 -19.08 4.17
N GLN A 178 -0.89 -18.90 5.14
CA GLN A 178 0.55 -18.82 4.91
C GLN A 178 0.92 -17.78 3.83
N PRO A 179 0.62 -16.49 4.04
CA PRO A 179 0.91 -15.43 3.10
C PRO A 179 2.43 -15.25 2.94
N ASP A 180 2.85 -14.47 1.95
CA ASP A 180 4.23 -14.04 1.83
C ASP A 180 4.67 -13.20 3.05
N SER A 181 5.98 -13.00 3.19
CA SER A 181 6.59 -12.31 4.35
C SER A 181 6.09 -10.87 4.52
N GLU A 182 5.77 -10.19 3.42
CA GLU A 182 5.28 -8.82 3.45
C GLU A 182 3.84 -8.75 3.95
N MET A 183 3.00 -9.61 3.42
CA MET A 183 1.60 -9.70 3.84
C MET A 183 1.46 -10.23 5.28
N ASP A 184 2.29 -11.21 5.72
CA ASP A 184 2.35 -11.66 7.11
C ASP A 184 2.67 -10.48 8.04
N PHE A 185 3.69 -9.70 7.70
CA PHE A 185 4.10 -8.54 8.46
C PHE A 185 2.98 -7.49 8.55
N ASN A 186 2.44 -7.06 7.40
CA ASN A 186 1.37 -6.07 7.35
C ASN A 186 0.11 -6.53 8.10
N THR A 187 -0.25 -7.82 7.97
CA THR A 187 -1.39 -8.40 8.68
C THR A 187 -1.21 -8.32 10.20
N ARG A 188 0.01 -8.57 10.70
CA ARG A 188 0.31 -8.46 12.14
C ARG A 188 0.24 -7.01 12.64
N LEU A 189 0.65 -6.04 11.82
CA LEU A 189 0.46 -4.62 12.14
C LEU A 189 -1.02 -4.27 12.25
N GLN A 190 -1.84 -4.71 11.30
CA GLN A 190 -3.29 -4.48 11.35
C GLN A 190 -3.95 -5.15 12.57
N LEU A 191 -3.56 -6.37 12.89
CA LEU A 191 -4.04 -7.05 14.09
C LEU A 191 -3.66 -6.31 15.37
N ALA A 192 -2.47 -5.74 15.45
CA ALA A 192 -2.03 -4.95 16.59
C ALA A 192 -2.87 -3.67 16.77
N GLN A 193 -3.25 -3.00 15.68
CA GLN A 193 -4.14 -1.84 15.71
C GLN A 193 -5.56 -2.20 16.19
N LEU A 194 -5.97 -3.45 16.00
CA LEU A 194 -7.29 -3.95 16.44
C LEU A 194 -7.26 -4.51 17.87
N GLU A 195 -6.09 -4.50 18.55
CA GLU A 195 -6.04 -4.94 19.94
C GLU A 195 -6.87 -4.04 20.86
N ALA A 196 -7.67 -4.66 21.71
CA ALA A 196 -8.48 -3.94 22.67
C ALA A 196 -7.64 -3.29 23.78
N SER A 197 -6.49 -3.91 24.10
CA SER A 197 -5.55 -3.43 25.10
C SER A 197 -4.30 -2.85 24.43
N PRO A 198 -3.99 -1.57 24.68
CA PRO A 198 -2.76 -0.95 24.21
C PRO A 198 -1.50 -1.68 24.63
N MET A 199 -1.49 -2.16 25.88
CA MET A 199 -0.36 -2.90 26.41
C MET A 199 -0.12 -4.21 25.65
N ALA A 200 -1.19 -4.88 25.18
CA ALA A 200 -1.06 -6.07 24.34
C ALA A 200 -0.47 -5.70 22.96
N ALA A 201 -0.92 -4.60 22.36
CA ALA A 201 -0.37 -4.08 21.10
C ALA A 201 1.12 -3.70 21.26
N VAL A 202 1.47 -2.98 22.31
CA VAL A 202 2.87 -2.61 22.63
C VAL A 202 3.72 -3.86 22.79
N THR A 203 3.26 -4.85 23.53
CA THR A 203 3.99 -6.11 23.75
C THR A 203 4.22 -6.85 22.42
N LEU A 204 3.19 -6.97 21.60
CA LEU A 204 3.26 -7.64 20.29
C LEU A 204 4.23 -6.93 19.35
N LEU A 205 4.09 -5.63 19.18
CA LEU A 205 4.90 -4.85 18.24
C LEU A 205 6.35 -4.71 18.71
N THR A 206 6.58 -4.55 20.02
CA THR A 206 7.94 -4.56 20.58
C THR A 206 8.62 -5.93 20.37
N LYS A 207 7.88 -7.03 20.47
CA LYS A 207 8.39 -8.35 20.13
C LYS A 207 8.72 -8.48 18.64
N MET A 208 7.91 -7.88 17.77
CA MET A 208 8.19 -7.84 16.33
C MET A 208 9.44 -7.01 16.01
N ALA A 209 9.63 -5.87 16.67
CA ALA A 209 10.79 -4.99 16.49
C ALA A 209 12.13 -5.68 16.82
N LYS A 210 12.12 -6.59 17.81
CA LYS A 210 13.31 -7.36 18.23
C LYS A 210 13.70 -8.49 17.27
N GLN A 211 12.89 -8.79 16.26
CA GLN A 211 13.20 -9.85 15.30
C GLN A 211 14.11 -9.34 14.19
N ASP A 212 15.22 -10.01 13.92
CA ASP A 212 16.21 -9.61 12.89
C ASP A 212 15.59 -9.42 11.50
N LYS A 213 14.60 -10.21 11.14
CA LYS A 213 13.86 -10.08 9.87
C LYS A 213 13.11 -8.77 9.70
N ASN A 214 12.89 -8.00 10.77
CA ASN A 214 12.12 -6.77 10.80
C ASN A 214 13.01 -5.52 11.00
N LYS A 215 14.33 -5.65 11.04
CA LYS A 215 15.26 -4.51 11.22
C LYS A 215 15.05 -3.40 10.18
N ASP A 216 14.68 -3.76 8.95
CA ASP A 216 14.42 -2.81 7.87
C ASP A 216 13.02 -2.16 7.90
N ARG A 217 12.22 -2.44 8.93
CA ARG A 217 10.79 -2.06 9.04
C ARG A 217 10.46 -1.45 10.41
N LEU A 218 11.47 -0.96 11.13
CA LEU A 218 11.29 -0.38 12.46
C LEU A 218 10.44 0.89 12.42
N ASP A 219 10.54 1.67 11.36
CA ASP A 219 9.70 2.83 11.09
C ASP A 219 8.21 2.47 11.08
N GLN A 220 7.84 1.38 10.41
CA GLN A 220 6.45 0.91 10.36
C GLN A 220 5.97 0.38 11.73
N ILE A 221 6.80 -0.38 12.42
CA ILE A 221 6.44 -0.96 13.73
C ILE A 221 6.27 0.13 14.77
N TYR A 222 7.27 1.00 14.92
CA TYR A 222 7.22 2.07 15.91
C TYR A 222 6.26 3.19 15.51
N GLY A 223 6.08 3.46 14.21
CA GLY A 223 5.02 4.32 13.70
C GLY A 223 3.64 3.81 14.13
N THR A 224 3.35 2.52 13.90
CA THR A 224 2.08 1.91 14.34
C THR A 224 1.90 1.97 15.86
N LEU A 225 2.97 1.79 16.65
CA LEU A 225 2.91 1.96 18.10
C LEU A 225 2.57 3.40 18.50
N GLY A 226 3.20 4.36 17.85
CA GLY A 226 2.89 5.78 18.04
C GLY A 226 1.43 6.08 17.73
N ASP A 227 0.90 5.58 16.62
CA ASP A 227 -0.50 5.78 16.20
C ASP A 227 -1.48 5.19 17.24
N ILE A 228 -1.22 3.98 17.75
CA ILE A 228 -2.04 3.35 18.78
C ILE A 228 -2.07 4.19 20.06
N LEU A 229 -0.94 4.70 20.51
CA LEU A 229 -0.85 5.51 21.72
C LEU A 229 -1.47 6.90 21.51
N LEU A 230 -1.30 7.47 20.33
CA LEU A 230 -1.91 8.75 19.96
C LEU A 230 -3.44 8.67 19.99
N THR A 231 -4.04 7.59 19.47
CA THR A 231 -5.49 7.38 19.53
C THR A 231 -6.03 7.28 20.96
N GLN A 232 -5.17 7.02 21.93
CA GLN A 232 -5.52 6.94 23.35
C GLN A 232 -5.21 8.23 24.13
N GLY A 233 -4.69 9.23 23.44
CA GLY A 233 -4.35 10.51 24.03
C GLY A 233 -2.97 10.55 24.70
N ASP A 234 -2.18 9.47 24.69
CA ASP A 234 -0.83 9.46 25.23
C ASP A 234 0.17 9.99 24.17
N THR A 235 0.07 11.30 23.91
CA THR A 235 0.88 11.99 22.91
C THR A 235 2.37 11.92 23.23
N THR A 236 2.75 11.95 24.51
CA THR A 236 4.16 11.92 24.92
C THR A 236 4.82 10.61 24.52
N LYS A 237 4.21 9.49 24.89
CA LYS A 237 4.73 8.17 24.48
C LYS A 237 4.63 7.94 22.97
N ALA A 238 3.59 8.48 22.32
CA ALA A 238 3.48 8.41 20.87
C ALA A 238 4.70 9.03 20.19
N LEU A 239 5.11 10.25 20.63
CA LEU A 239 6.29 10.94 20.12
C LEU A 239 7.59 10.17 20.39
N GLU A 240 7.73 9.54 21.57
CA GLU A 240 8.89 8.68 21.87
C GLU A 240 9.00 7.49 20.91
N TYR A 241 7.88 6.86 20.57
CA TYR A 241 7.89 5.75 19.60
C TYR A 241 8.10 6.23 18.17
N TYR A 242 7.53 7.37 17.78
CA TYR A 242 7.83 7.96 16.47
C TYR A 242 9.33 8.28 16.33
N ALA A 243 9.95 8.85 17.36
CA ALA A 243 11.39 9.11 17.37
C ALA A 243 12.20 7.82 17.19
N LYS A 244 11.85 6.73 17.90
CA LYS A 244 12.48 5.40 17.71
C LYS A 244 12.29 4.86 16.29
N GLY A 245 11.12 5.10 15.68
CA GLY A 245 10.85 4.71 14.30
C GLY A 245 11.70 5.47 13.29
N ILE A 246 11.86 6.77 13.49
CA ILE A 246 12.67 7.64 12.63
C ILE A 246 14.16 7.26 12.76
N GLU A 247 14.66 7.09 13.99
CA GLU A 247 16.05 6.72 14.27
C GLU A 247 16.38 5.31 13.74
N GLY A 248 15.47 4.35 13.94
CA GLY A 248 15.66 2.97 13.50
C GLY A 248 15.38 2.72 12.01
N SER A 249 14.95 3.72 11.27
CA SER A 249 14.65 3.56 9.85
C SER A 249 15.91 3.46 9.02
N THR A 250 16.06 2.36 8.31
CA THR A 250 17.21 2.11 7.40
C THR A 250 16.97 2.61 5.98
N LYS A 251 15.72 2.98 5.65
CA LYS A 251 15.32 3.43 4.30
C LYS A 251 14.63 4.78 4.38
N ASN A 252 15.08 5.73 3.58
CA ASN A 252 14.38 6.99 3.37
C ASN A 252 13.17 6.77 2.44
N GLY A 253 12.19 6.05 2.93
CA GLY A 253 10.99 5.68 2.19
C GLY A 253 9.74 6.35 2.73
N MET A 254 8.61 6.10 2.06
CA MET A 254 7.32 6.72 2.36
C MET A 254 6.84 6.45 3.79
N ASN A 255 7.16 5.28 4.36
CA ASN A 255 6.79 4.96 5.74
C ASN A 255 7.48 5.90 6.74
N LYS A 256 8.78 6.16 6.56
CA LYS A 256 9.51 7.14 7.36
C LYS A 256 8.94 8.54 7.20
N ALA A 257 8.61 8.94 5.95
CA ALA A 257 8.00 10.24 5.69
C ALA A 257 6.66 10.40 6.43
N THR A 258 5.82 9.36 6.45
CA THR A 258 4.54 9.38 7.18
C THR A 258 4.76 9.59 8.68
N VAL A 259 5.70 8.86 9.28
CA VAL A 259 6.03 9.01 10.71
C VAL A 259 6.56 10.42 11.02
N LEU A 260 7.46 10.95 10.17
CA LEU A 260 7.98 12.31 10.27
C LEU A 260 6.88 13.37 10.18
N ILE A 261 5.95 13.22 9.23
CA ILE A 261 4.81 14.14 9.06
C ILE A 261 3.93 14.13 10.31
N THR A 262 3.58 12.93 10.80
CA THR A 262 2.72 12.80 11.99
C THR A 262 3.37 13.42 13.23
N ALA A 263 4.65 13.11 13.48
CA ALA A 263 5.40 13.70 14.59
C ALA A 263 5.53 15.21 14.43
N GLY A 264 5.85 15.70 13.24
CA GLY A 264 5.94 17.11 12.91
C GLY A 264 4.63 17.86 13.12
N ASP A 265 3.50 17.28 12.71
CA ASP A 265 2.16 17.84 12.90
C ASP A 265 1.80 17.96 14.39
N ILE A 266 2.16 16.96 15.20
CA ILE A 266 1.96 16.99 16.66
C ILE A 266 2.81 18.11 17.29
N TYR A 267 4.11 18.17 16.99
CA TYR A 267 4.98 19.23 17.49
C TYR A 267 4.50 20.62 17.06
N TYR A 268 4.05 20.74 15.81
CA TYR A 268 3.52 22.02 15.30
C TYR A 268 2.26 22.47 16.06
N GLN A 269 1.33 21.55 16.33
CA GLN A 269 0.14 21.84 17.14
C GLN A 269 0.48 22.25 18.57
N GLN A 270 1.53 21.67 19.14
CA GLN A 270 2.06 22.02 20.46
C GLN A 270 2.86 23.32 20.45
N ARG A 271 3.01 24.00 19.30
CA ARG A 271 3.87 25.18 19.09
C ARG A 271 5.36 24.91 19.37
N ASN A 272 5.76 23.65 19.38
CA ASN A 272 7.15 23.23 19.49
C ASN A 272 7.80 23.23 18.10
N TYR A 273 8.06 24.44 17.59
CA TYR A 273 8.56 24.64 16.22
C TYR A 273 9.98 24.11 16.04
N VAL A 274 10.76 24.09 17.11
CA VAL A 274 12.15 23.59 17.12
C VAL A 274 12.17 22.11 16.76
N ASN A 275 11.28 21.31 17.33
CA ASN A 275 11.18 19.88 17.03
C ASN A 275 10.35 19.58 15.77
N ALA A 276 9.44 20.49 15.38
CA ALA A 276 8.64 20.31 14.15
C ALA A 276 9.47 20.53 12.88
N SER A 277 10.39 21.52 12.88
CA SER A 277 11.19 21.89 11.70
C SER A 277 11.99 20.72 11.12
N PRO A 278 12.82 19.99 11.89
CA PRO A 278 13.60 18.88 11.35
C PRO A 278 12.71 17.76 10.81
N CYS A 279 11.53 17.51 11.41
CA CYS A 279 10.60 16.51 10.91
C CYS A 279 10.07 16.85 9.51
N TYR A 280 9.61 18.11 9.32
CA TYR A 280 9.14 18.53 8.00
C TYR A 280 10.25 18.66 6.97
N LYS A 281 11.44 19.07 7.39
CA LYS A 281 12.61 19.18 6.52
C LYS A 281 12.99 17.82 5.94
N GLU A 282 13.11 16.82 6.78
CA GLU A 282 13.44 15.47 6.35
C GLU A 282 12.30 14.85 5.53
N ALA A 283 11.03 15.02 5.95
CA ALA A 283 9.89 14.56 5.19
C ALA A 283 9.83 15.17 3.78
N SER A 284 10.12 16.46 3.64
CA SER A 284 10.09 17.16 2.34
C SER A 284 11.12 16.62 1.35
N GLN A 285 12.23 16.05 1.83
CA GLN A 285 13.27 15.43 1.00
C GLN A 285 12.86 14.02 0.49
N ILE A 286 11.96 13.36 1.19
CA ILE A 286 11.49 12.00 0.85
C ILE A 286 10.26 12.05 -0.04
N LEU A 287 9.38 13.04 0.17
CA LEU A 287 8.12 13.16 -0.56
C LEU A 287 8.34 13.47 -2.04
N THR A 288 7.53 12.86 -2.89
CA THR A 288 7.47 13.20 -4.33
C THR A 288 6.41 14.27 -4.60
N VAL A 289 6.56 15.00 -5.71
CA VAL A 289 5.63 16.08 -6.12
C VAL A 289 4.18 15.59 -6.29
N GLN A 290 3.99 14.30 -6.59
CA GLN A 290 2.68 13.69 -6.76
C GLN A 290 1.95 13.39 -5.43
N HIS A 291 2.65 13.48 -4.30
CA HIS A 291 2.04 13.22 -3.00
C HIS A 291 1.15 14.38 -2.56
N ASP A 292 -0.03 14.09 -2.05
CA ASP A 292 -1.05 15.09 -1.68
C ASP A 292 -0.52 16.11 -0.68
N ASP A 293 0.29 15.67 0.30
CA ASP A 293 0.89 16.51 1.32
C ASP A 293 2.14 17.28 0.86
N TYR A 294 2.69 17.00 -0.33
CA TYR A 294 3.97 17.58 -0.76
C TYR A 294 4.04 19.11 -0.60
N LYS A 295 3.06 19.82 -1.17
CA LYS A 295 3.02 21.28 -1.12
C LYS A 295 2.89 21.83 0.31
N ARG A 296 2.09 21.13 1.15
CA ARG A 296 1.87 21.52 2.55
C ARG A 296 3.16 21.39 3.35
N ILE A 297 3.82 20.25 3.21
CA ILE A 297 5.05 19.91 3.96
C ILE A 297 6.21 20.79 3.51
N GLN A 298 6.40 20.98 2.20
CA GLN A 298 7.43 21.86 1.68
C GLN A 298 7.27 23.29 2.21
N ARG A 299 6.07 23.86 2.15
CA ARG A 299 5.80 25.20 2.66
C ARG A 299 6.05 25.31 4.16
N ARG A 300 5.67 24.29 4.95
CA ARG A 300 5.93 24.27 6.39
C ARG A 300 7.43 24.18 6.69
N SER A 301 8.16 23.34 5.97
CA SER A 301 9.61 23.20 6.10
C SER A 301 10.31 24.55 5.87
N GLU A 302 10.03 25.21 4.74
CA GLU A 302 10.63 26.51 4.37
C GLU A 302 10.29 27.61 5.40
N THR A 303 9.04 27.65 5.85
CA THR A 303 8.58 28.66 6.82
C THR A 303 9.20 28.45 8.19
N LEU A 304 9.28 27.18 8.64
CA LEU A 304 9.85 26.87 9.96
C LEU A 304 11.37 26.99 10.00
N ASP A 305 12.08 26.69 8.92
CA ASP A 305 13.52 26.87 8.85
C ASP A 305 13.92 28.35 9.11
N ALA A 306 13.13 29.29 8.60
CA ALA A 306 13.34 30.73 8.89
C ALA A 306 12.89 31.12 10.32
N LEU A 307 11.74 30.59 10.76
CA LEU A 307 11.13 30.93 12.04
C LEU A 307 11.94 30.42 13.24
N VAL A 308 12.47 29.19 13.15
CA VAL A 308 13.11 28.49 14.28
C VAL A 308 14.35 29.25 14.78
N VAL A 309 15.09 29.88 13.87
CA VAL A 309 16.29 30.69 14.26
C VAL A 309 15.88 31.84 15.17
N GLU A 310 14.90 32.63 14.77
CA GLU A 310 14.41 33.76 15.53
C GLU A 310 13.70 33.32 16.83
N TYR A 311 12.87 32.28 16.71
CA TYR A 311 12.13 31.70 17.84
C TYR A 311 13.07 31.18 18.94
N SER A 312 14.11 30.43 18.55
CA SER A 312 15.12 29.91 19.48
C SER A 312 15.90 31.05 20.17
N THR A 313 16.19 32.12 19.42
CA THR A 313 16.83 33.33 19.98
C THR A 313 15.94 33.99 21.01
N VAL A 314 14.65 34.16 20.73
CA VAL A 314 13.69 34.72 21.69
C VAL A 314 13.58 33.85 22.94
N GLN A 315 13.41 32.52 22.77
CA GLN A 315 13.33 31.59 23.90
C GLN A 315 14.59 31.63 24.78
N LEU A 316 15.77 31.70 24.16
CA LEU A 316 17.03 31.82 24.89
C LEU A 316 17.07 33.12 25.70
N GLN A 317 16.69 34.24 25.09
CA GLN A 317 16.67 35.54 25.77
C GLN A 317 15.67 35.54 26.93
N ASP A 318 14.48 35.02 26.75
CA ASP A 318 13.46 34.87 27.78
C ASP A 318 13.95 34.00 28.94
N SER A 319 14.60 32.88 28.64
CA SER A 319 15.19 31.99 29.64
C SER A 319 16.31 32.66 30.43
N LEU A 320 17.18 33.42 29.74
CA LEU A 320 18.24 34.16 30.37
C LEU A 320 17.68 35.29 31.26
N GLN A 321 16.64 36.00 30.82
CA GLN A 321 15.98 37.03 31.64
C GLN A 321 15.33 36.40 32.87
N GLN A 322 14.63 35.27 32.73
CA GLN A 322 14.07 34.56 33.87
C GLN A 322 15.16 34.13 34.87
N LEU A 323 16.26 33.56 34.36
CA LEU A 323 17.39 33.16 35.18
C LEU A 323 17.96 34.35 35.96
N ALA A 324 18.09 35.52 35.32
CA ALA A 324 18.61 36.75 35.96
C ALA A 324 17.72 37.29 37.09
N THR A 325 16.43 36.90 37.15
CA THR A 325 15.51 37.28 38.24
C THR A 325 15.56 36.35 39.44
N LEU A 326 16.21 35.19 39.34
CA LEU A 326 16.35 34.21 40.42
C LEU A 326 17.45 34.63 41.41
N SER A 327 17.39 34.07 42.63
CA SER A 327 18.49 34.19 43.60
C SER A 327 19.74 33.45 43.08
N GLU A 328 20.95 33.88 43.53
CA GLU A 328 22.21 33.21 43.14
C GLU A 328 22.19 31.69 43.45
N GLU A 329 21.57 31.32 44.57
CA GLU A 329 21.41 29.89 44.93
C GLU A 329 20.53 29.10 43.95
N ASP A 330 19.45 29.72 43.50
CA ASP A 330 18.55 29.07 42.52
C ASP A 330 19.12 29.10 41.10
N GLN A 331 19.87 30.14 40.74
CA GLN A 331 20.65 30.16 39.49
C GLN A 331 21.64 28.99 39.43
N LEU A 332 22.38 28.75 40.51
CA LEU A 332 23.31 27.62 40.60
C LEU A 332 22.59 26.27 40.43
N LYS A 333 21.45 26.07 41.08
CA LYS A 333 20.66 24.85 40.94
C LYS A 333 20.21 24.58 39.47
N VAL A 334 19.80 25.65 38.77
CA VAL A 334 19.42 25.56 37.36
C VAL A 334 20.63 25.18 36.50
N VAL A 335 21.79 25.82 36.73
CA VAL A 335 23.02 25.51 35.98
C VAL A 335 23.49 24.07 36.25
N GLU A 336 23.50 23.65 37.53
CA GLU A 336 23.84 22.26 37.90
C GLU A 336 22.92 21.24 37.23
N LYS A 337 21.63 21.54 37.16
CA LYS A 337 20.67 20.66 36.45
C LYS A 337 20.98 20.60 34.96
N ILE A 338 21.26 21.73 34.31
CA ILE A 338 21.60 21.75 32.87
C ILE A 338 22.87 20.95 32.61
N ILE A 339 23.89 21.11 33.48
CA ILE A 339 25.15 20.34 33.38
C ILE A 339 24.88 18.84 33.54
N ALA A 340 24.08 18.45 34.54
CA ALA A 340 23.72 17.04 34.72
C ALA A 340 22.96 16.43 33.53
N ASP A 341 22.02 17.19 32.95
CA ASP A 341 21.27 16.79 31.78
C ASP A 341 22.17 16.65 30.53
N LEU A 342 23.16 17.55 30.36
CA LEU A 342 24.15 17.48 29.28
C LEU A 342 25.10 16.28 29.45
N ILE A 343 25.61 16.02 30.63
CA ILE A 343 26.48 14.86 30.92
C ILE A 343 25.69 13.57 30.57
N LYS A 344 24.44 13.50 31.04
CA LYS A 344 23.61 12.32 30.75
C LYS A 344 23.36 12.13 29.26
N ALA A 345 23.13 13.22 28.51
CA ALA A 345 22.96 13.16 27.06
C ALA A 345 24.24 12.70 26.35
N GLU A 346 25.41 13.18 26.76
CA GLU A 346 26.72 12.76 26.25
C GLU A 346 26.99 11.26 26.53
N GLU A 347 26.66 10.79 27.75
CA GLU A 347 26.80 9.38 28.13
C GLU A 347 25.87 8.47 27.28
N GLU A 348 24.61 8.86 27.08
CA GLU A 348 23.67 8.13 26.24
C GLU A 348 24.12 8.10 24.77
N GLU A 349 24.68 9.18 24.25
CA GLU A 349 25.23 9.24 22.90
C GLU A 349 26.48 8.38 22.74
N ALA A 350 27.38 8.40 23.73
CA ALA A 350 28.57 7.56 23.77
C ALA A 350 28.20 6.07 23.86
N GLU A 351 27.20 5.70 24.66
CA GLU A 351 26.72 4.32 24.77
C GLU A 351 26.11 3.85 23.43
N LYS A 352 25.28 4.68 22.77
CA LYS A 352 24.75 4.39 21.44
C LYS A 352 25.85 4.20 20.39
N ALA A 353 26.86 5.09 20.40
CA ALA A 353 27.99 4.99 19.49
C ALA A 353 28.81 3.71 19.73
N ALA A 354 29.04 3.34 21.01
CA ALA A 354 29.74 2.11 21.37
C ALA A 354 28.94 0.85 20.95
N LEU A 355 27.62 0.88 21.08
CA LEU A 355 26.74 -0.21 20.64
C LEU A 355 26.79 -0.37 19.12
N ALA A 356 26.67 0.72 18.38
CA ALA A 356 26.77 0.74 16.92
C ALA A 356 28.15 0.24 16.42
N ALA A 357 29.24 0.62 17.11
CA ALA A 357 30.58 0.13 16.79
C ALA A 357 30.71 -1.39 17.01
N ARG A 358 30.17 -1.94 18.10
CA ARG A 358 30.16 -3.38 18.38
C ARG A 358 29.33 -4.16 17.35
N GLU A 359 28.19 -3.62 16.94
CA GLU A 359 27.37 -4.25 15.88
C GLU A 359 28.08 -4.23 14.52
N ALA A 360 28.78 -3.14 14.19
CA ALA A 360 29.61 -3.06 12.99
C ALA A 360 30.78 -4.06 12.98
N GLU A 361 31.44 -4.24 14.12
CA GLU A 361 32.50 -5.25 14.28
C GLU A 361 31.97 -6.68 14.17
N GLN A 362 30.81 -7.00 14.72
CA GLN A 362 30.18 -8.31 14.59
C GLN A 362 29.74 -8.62 13.15
N ASN A 363 29.32 -7.60 12.39
CA ASN A 363 28.96 -7.75 10.98
C ASN A 363 30.18 -7.80 10.04
N SER A 364 31.36 -7.39 10.48
CA SER A 364 32.62 -7.43 9.72
C SER A 364 33.46 -8.71 9.94
N GLY A 365 32.91 -9.75 10.59
CA GLY A 365 33.55 -11.03 10.79
C GLY A 365 34.05 -11.68 9.48
N PRO A 366 35.14 -12.47 9.49
CA PRO A 366 35.87 -12.85 8.29
C PRO A 366 35.01 -13.66 7.34
N ARG A 367 34.80 -13.12 6.14
CA ARG A 367 34.30 -13.89 5.00
C ARG A 367 35.27 -15.05 4.77
N SER A 368 34.86 -16.28 5.09
CA SER A 368 35.63 -17.47 4.74
C SER A 368 35.80 -17.51 3.22
N VAL A 369 37.01 -17.28 2.76
CA VAL A 369 37.42 -17.54 1.38
C VAL A 369 37.41 -19.05 1.22
N ASN A 370 36.35 -19.55 0.59
CA ASN A 370 36.27 -20.98 0.22
C ASN A 370 37.22 -21.22 -0.97
N THR A 371 38.46 -21.53 -0.68
CA THR A 371 39.43 -22.10 -1.64
C THR A 371 39.10 -23.58 -1.77
N SER A 372 38.19 -23.91 -2.67
CA SER A 372 38.06 -25.29 -3.20
C SER A 372 38.33 -25.23 -4.69
N ASN A 373 39.61 -25.30 -5.04
CA ASN A 373 40.06 -25.77 -6.33
C ASN A 373 41.22 -26.73 -6.06
N MET A 374 40.93 -27.99 -6.13
CA MET A 374 41.76 -29.03 -6.73
C MET A 374 40.90 -30.29 -6.91
#